data_bb929870261b3ac70182d120cf6e361e
#
_entry.id   bb929870261b3ac70182d120cf6e361e
#
_cell.length_a   1.000
_cell.length_b   1.000
_cell.length_c   1.000
_cell.angle_alpha   90.00
_cell.angle_beta   90.00
_cell.angle_gamma   90.00
#
_symmetry.space_group_name_H-M   'P 1'
#
loop_
_entity.id
_entity.type
_entity.pdbx_description
1 polymer ?
#
loop_
_entity_poly.entity_id
_entity_poly.type
_entity_poly.pdbx_seq_one_letter_code
_entity_poly.pdbx_strand_id
1 'polypeptide(L)'
;MKLLLKNAQIVNVFTDRLETANVLIDDEKIIGVGGYDDSDADKVRDLSGKIICPGFIDGHIHIESTMLTPSELAKVCLPCGTTAIVADPHEIANVCGLSGIAYMLEASENLPLSVYIMLPSCVPSTGFDETGAVLEAENLAVLYKHPRVLGLGEMMNYPGVLAEDPQVMQKISEAHEFGKLVNGHAPLLGGKGLDKYIAAGISDDHECSTAKEAMERISKGQHIMIREGTAAKNLEALLPLFDEPWSRRCMLVTDDRHPADLINEGHIDNIIRRAVKAGKPPLTAIRMATLQAAEYFGMKGVGAVAPGYTADLLVLDDLKTVKVCDVYCRGQLAVSDGKVIDFKKPEIRSDIRKTVRNSFYLDELSPSDFHIEPEGGRCRVIKIRPGQLLTDEWITEINFDRDNGVDTQRDILKLAVIERQLNTGHKGIGFISGIGLKKGAIASSVSHDAHNLIVIGTNDDDMAIAANRIRTMGGGNAVVSEGKIIAEMPLPEAGLMSDLPAAEVASQNEAVRVAVHKLGASAEIEPFMNMAFLSLPVIPLLKMTTLGLVDVDSQRLVPLFEK
;
A
#
# COMPACT_ATOMS: atom_id res chain seq x y z
N MET A 1 -9.21 -35.46 5.59
CA MET A 1 -8.28 -36.06 6.58
C MET A 1 -8.34 -35.21 7.84
N LYS A 2 -8.79 -35.83 8.93
CA LYS A 2 -9.01 -35.09 10.17
C LYS A 2 -7.71 -34.89 10.95
N LEU A 3 -7.48 -33.65 11.39
CA LEU A 3 -6.35 -33.25 12.22
C LEU A 3 -6.88 -32.76 13.59
N LEU A 4 -6.36 -33.33 14.67
CA LEU A 4 -6.59 -32.84 16.03
C LEU A 4 -5.40 -32.05 16.54
N LEU A 5 -5.62 -30.78 16.88
CA LEU A 5 -4.69 -29.93 17.63
C LEU A 5 -5.11 -29.97 19.10
N LYS A 6 -4.27 -30.55 19.98
CA LYS A 6 -4.66 -30.79 21.37
C LYS A 6 -3.81 -30.07 22.41
N ASN A 7 -4.37 -29.89 23.60
CA ASN A 7 -3.71 -29.36 24.80
C ASN A 7 -3.25 -27.89 24.68
N ALA A 8 -3.80 -27.11 23.74
CA ALA A 8 -3.50 -25.70 23.61
C ALA A 8 -4.45 -24.81 24.42
N GLN A 9 -4.01 -23.59 24.70
CA GLN A 9 -4.93 -22.51 25.01
C GLN A 9 -5.47 -21.89 23.70
N ILE A 10 -6.75 -21.61 23.63
CA ILE A 10 -7.40 -21.06 22.46
C ILE A 10 -7.79 -19.62 22.74
N VAL A 11 -7.45 -18.70 21.84
CA VAL A 11 -7.97 -17.33 21.86
C VAL A 11 -9.41 -17.37 21.37
N ASN A 12 -10.36 -17.22 22.30
CA ASN A 12 -11.76 -17.05 21.97
C ASN A 12 -12.07 -15.57 21.77
N VAL A 13 -12.11 -15.16 20.49
CA VAL A 13 -12.32 -13.75 20.07
C VAL A 13 -13.77 -13.27 20.26
N PHE A 14 -14.72 -14.18 20.52
CA PHE A 14 -16.12 -13.82 20.83
C PHE A 14 -16.31 -13.38 22.29
N THR A 15 -15.46 -13.90 23.18
CA THR A 15 -15.59 -13.70 24.64
C THR A 15 -14.41 -12.95 25.25
N ASP A 16 -13.39 -12.66 24.46
CA ASP A 16 -12.08 -12.08 24.89
C ASP A 16 -11.45 -12.90 26.03
N ARG A 17 -11.42 -14.24 25.88
CA ARG A 17 -10.88 -15.18 26.89
C ARG A 17 -9.92 -16.18 26.28
N LEU A 18 -9.01 -16.68 27.11
CA LEU A 18 -8.24 -17.89 26.84
C LEU A 18 -8.98 -19.11 27.40
N GLU A 19 -9.17 -20.13 26.58
CA GLU A 19 -9.87 -21.35 26.94
C GLU A 19 -8.96 -22.56 26.61
N THR A 20 -8.88 -23.54 27.50
CA THR A 20 -8.17 -24.79 27.21
C THR A 20 -9.14 -25.75 26.51
N ALA A 21 -8.84 -26.07 25.27
CA ALA A 21 -9.65 -26.99 24.46
C ALA A 21 -8.81 -27.62 23.32
N ASN A 22 -9.36 -28.66 22.72
CA ASN A 22 -8.80 -29.25 21.50
C ASN A 22 -9.55 -28.74 20.27
N VAL A 23 -8.87 -28.63 19.14
CA VAL A 23 -9.46 -28.17 17.86
C VAL A 23 -9.39 -29.31 16.87
N LEU A 24 -10.55 -29.75 16.41
CA LEU A 24 -10.67 -30.78 15.36
C LEU A 24 -10.95 -30.12 14.02
N ILE A 25 -10.09 -30.40 13.06
CA ILE A 25 -10.13 -29.87 11.69
C ILE A 25 -10.42 -31.02 10.72
N ASP A 26 -11.32 -30.78 9.76
CA ASP A 26 -11.53 -31.69 8.63
C ASP A 26 -11.40 -30.88 7.34
N ASP A 27 -10.41 -31.25 6.54
CA ASP A 27 -9.99 -30.51 5.34
C ASP A 27 -9.78 -29.02 5.63
N GLU A 28 -10.62 -28.14 5.09
CA GLU A 28 -10.46 -26.68 5.26
C GLU A 28 -11.20 -26.10 6.48
N LYS A 29 -11.99 -26.92 7.20
CA LYS A 29 -12.91 -26.43 8.23
C LYS A 29 -12.60 -26.93 9.63
N ILE A 30 -12.78 -26.06 10.60
CA ILE A 30 -12.87 -26.43 11.99
C ILE A 30 -14.24 -27.11 12.16
N ILE A 31 -14.26 -28.38 12.54
CA ILE A 31 -15.51 -29.13 12.78
C ILE A 31 -15.84 -29.24 14.26
N GLY A 32 -14.87 -28.96 15.13
CA GLY A 32 -15.11 -29.01 16.57
C GLY A 32 -14.06 -28.27 17.40
N VAL A 33 -14.51 -27.71 18.53
CA VAL A 33 -13.67 -27.11 19.57
C VAL A 33 -14.18 -27.63 20.92
N GLY A 34 -13.31 -28.28 21.72
CA GLY A 34 -13.72 -28.83 23.01
C GLY A 34 -13.07 -30.16 23.35
N GLY A 35 -13.85 -31.10 23.86
CA GLY A 35 -13.40 -32.39 24.41
C GLY A 35 -13.21 -33.50 23.38
N TYR A 36 -12.66 -33.23 22.25
CA TYR A 36 -12.26 -34.22 21.25
C TYR A 36 -10.98 -34.94 21.68
N ASP A 37 -10.83 -36.23 21.29
CA ASP A 37 -9.67 -37.03 21.63
C ASP A 37 -9.01 -37.69 20.40
N ASP A 38 -7.93 -38.45 20.61
CA ASP A 38 -7.13 -39.03 19.55
C ASP A 38 -7.91 -40.01 18.64
N SER A 39 -9.08 -40.52 19.09
CA SER A 39 -9.92 -41.41 18.30
C SER A 39 -10.80 -40.65 17.28
N ASP A 40 -10.94 -39.33 17.42
CA ASP A 40 -11.72 -38.49 16.53
C ASP A 40 -10.97 -38.08 15.25
N ALA A 41 -9.64 -38.32 15.19
CA ALA A 41 -8.77 -37.78 14.15
C ALA A 41 -7.83 -38.82 13.50
N ASP A 42 -7.46 -38.56 12.26
CA ASP A 42 -6.47 -39.35 11.51
C ASP A 42 -5.03 -38.97 11.90
N LYS A 43 -4.83 -37.71 12.30
CA LYS A 43 -3.55 -37.16 12.79
C LYS A 43 -3.78 -36.33 14.05
N VAL A 44 -2.81 -36.43 14.96
CA VAL A 44 -2.83 -35.70 16.24
C VAL A 44 -1.55 -34.90 16.38
N ARG A 45 -1.68 -33.66 16.80
CA ARG A 45 -0.56 -32.81 17.17
C ARG A 45 -0.76 -32.23 18.56
N ASP A 46 0.18 -32.54 19.44
CA ASP A 46 0.19 -31.99 20.81
C ASP A 46 0.79 -30.57 20.80
N LEU A 47 0.05 -29.62 21.28
CA LEU A 47 0.39 -28.20 21.38
C LEU A 47 0.43 -27.73 22.86
N SER A 48 0.79 -28.62 23.77
CA SER A 48 0.95 -28.29 25.21
C SER A 48 1.85 -27.06 25.39
N GLY A 49 1.35 -26.07 26.14
CA GLY A 49 2.05 -24.82 26.40
C GLY A 49 2.03 -23.80 25.25
N LYS A 50 1.31 -24.08 24.17
CA LYS A 50 1.11 -23.15 23.04
C LYS A 50 -0.29 -22.53 23.07
N ILE A 51 -0.45 -21.50 22.25
CA ILE A 51 -1.72 -20.79 22.08
C ILE A 51 -2.17 -20.92 20.62
N ILE A 52 -3.42 -21.35 20.42
CA ILE A 52 -4.06 -21.32 19.11
C ILE A 52 -4.83 -20.00 18.98
N CYS A 53 -4.59 -19.28 17.91
CA CYS A 53 -5.19 -18.00 17.59
C CYS A 53 -5.78 -18.06 16.17
N PRO A 54 -6.85 -17.32 15.82
CA PRO A 54 -7.23 -17.15 14.43
C PRO A 54 -6.12 -16.48 13.62
N GLY A 55 -6.04 -16.80 12.32
CA GLY A 55 -5.14 -16.12 11.39
C GLY A 55 -5.42 -14.62 11.34
N PHE A 56 -4.37 -13.80 11.29
CA PHE A 56 -4.51 -12.34 11.20
C PHE A 56 -4.98 -11.93 9.81
N ILE A 57 -5.75 -10.86 9.77
CA ILE A 57 -6.30 -10.24 8.56
C ILE A 57 -5.78 -8.81 8.49
N ASP A 58 -5.13 -8.47 7.39
CA ASP A 58 -4.84 -7.08 7.06
C ASP A 58 -6.02 -6.50 6.29
N GLY A 59 -6.71 -5.53 6.85
CA GLY A 59 -7.94 -4.96 6.28
C GLY A 59 -7.70 -3.96 5.14
N HIS A 60 -6.46 -3.49 4.93
CA HIS A 60 -6.14 -2.54 3.87
C HIS A 60 -4.63 -2.54 3.59
N ILE A 61 -4.26 -2.86 2.36
CA ILE A 61 -2.88 -2.89 1.89
C ILE A 61 -2.81 -2.59 0.39
N HIS A 62 -1.74 -1.88 -0.03
CA HIS A 62 -1.31 -1.79 -1.41
C HIS A 62 -0.16 -2.79 -1.63
N ILE A 63 -0.46 -3.88 -2.35
CA ILE A 63 0.56 -4.93 -2.61
C ILE A 63 1.74 -4.33 -3.37
N GLU A 64 1.46 -3.43 -4.29
CA GLU A 64 2.43 -2.73 -5.14
C GLU A 64 3.46 -1.95 -4.32
N SER A 65 3.04 -1.29 -3.26
CA SER A 65 3.93 -0.55 -2.36
C SER A 65 4.91 -1.44 -1.62
N THR A 66 4.63 -2.75 -1.53
CA THR A 66 5.60 -3.72 -1.03
C THR A 66 6.70 -4.04 -2.03
N MET A 67 6.56 -3.61 -3.30
CA MET A 67 7.42 -3.93 -4.43
C MET A 67 7.54 -5.45 -4.71
N LEU A 68 6.66 -6.26 -4.13
CA LEU A 68 6.62 -7.71 -4.23
C LEU A 68 5.38 -8.17 -5.00
N THR A 69 5.54 -9.19 -5.84
CA THR A 69 4.35 -9.87 -6.38
C THR A 69 3.56 -10.57 -5.27
N PRO A 70 2.26 -10.85 -5.46
CA PRO A 70 1.43 -11.50 -4.44
C PRO A 70 2.04 -12.80 -3.88
N SER A 71 2.73 -13.59 -4.71
CA SER A 71 3.39 -14.83 -4.27
C SER A 71 4.59 -14.57 -3.35
N GLU A 72 5.39 -13.55 -3.62
CA GLU A 72 6.54 -13.21 -2.77
C GLU A 72 6.08 -12.50 -1.49
N LEU A 73 5.02 -11.68 -1.56
CA LEU A 73 4.39 -11.10 -0.38
C LEU A 73 3.84 -12.18 0.57
N ALA A 74 3.18 -13.22 0.03
CA ALA A 74 2.68 -14.34 0.83
C ALA A 74 3.79 -15.00 1.66
N LYS A 75 5.00 -15.15 1.10
CA LYS A 75 6.15 -15.74 1.81
C LYS A 75 6.62 -14.90 3.01
N VAL A 76 6.35 -13.60 2.99
CA VAL A 76 6.72 -12.68 4.07
C VAL A 76 5.60 -12.53 5.10
N CYS A 77 4.35 -12.45 4.65
CA CYS A 77 3.20 -12.24 5.53
C CYS A 77 2.83 -13.50 6.34
N LEU A 78 2.93 -14.69 5.73
CA LEU A 78 2.55 -15.93 6.41
C LEU A 78 3.35 -16.21 7.69
N PRO A 79 4.70 -16.05 7.73
CA PRO A 79 5.46 -16.22 8.98
C PRO A 79 5.09 -15.21 10.07
N CYS A 80 4.51 -14.08 9.68
CA CYS A 80 3.96 -13.06 10.60
C CYS A 80 2.53 -13.40 11.07
N GLY A 81 1.97 -14.53 10.63
CA GLY A 81 0.63 -14.96 11.01
C GLY A 81 -0.51 -14.33 10.22
N THR A 82 -0.22 -13.52 9.20
CA THR A 82 -1.28 -12.98 8.34
C THR A 82 -1.69 -14.04 7.33
N THR A 83 -2.96 -14.45 7.39
CA THR A 83 -3.55 -15.49 6.52
C THR A 83 -4.50 -14.92 5.48
N ALA A 84 -4.92 -13.67 5.65
CA ALA A 84 -5.74 -12.95 4.68
C ALA A 84 -5.36 -11.47 4.60
N ILE A 85 -5.49 -10.90 3.41
CA ILE A 85 -5.32 -9.46 3.16
C ILE A 85 -6.45 -8.95 2.27
N VAL A 86 -6.81 -7.66 2.45
CA VAL A 86 -7.73 -6.92 1.59
C VAL A 86 -6.92 -5.86 0.88
N ALA A 87 -6.66 -6.08 -0.40
CA ALA A 87 -5.82 -5.22 -1.22
C ALA A 87 -6.66 -4.24 -2.05
N ASP A 88 -6.21 -2.99 -2.15
CA ASP A 88 -6.71 -2.02 -3.11
C ASP A 88 -5.64 -1.84 -4.21
N PRO A 89 -5.81 -2.45 -5.40
CA PRO A 89 -4.82 -2.42 -6.46
C PRO A 89 -4.97 -1.20 -7.38
N HIS A 90 -5.23 0.00 -6.82
CA HIS A 90 -5.39 1.20 -7.63
C HIS A 90 -4.10 1.59 -8.35
N GLU A 91 -2.95 1.25 -7.80
CA GLU A 91 -1.66 1.59 -8.38
C GLU A 91 -1.41 0.86 -9.70
N ILE A 92 -1.52 -0.47 -9.72
CA ILE A 92 -1.40 -1.22 -10.97
C ILE A 92 -2.58 -0.94 -11.92
N ALA A 93 -3.73 -0.56 -11.38
CA ALA A 93 -4.87 -0.16 -12.20
C ALA A 93 -4.64 1.17 -12.92
N ASN A 94 -3.94 2.14 -12.31
CA ASN A 94 -3.51 3.36 -12.98
C ASN A 94 -2.56 3.08 -14.16
N VAL A 95 -1.73 2.03 -14.06
CA VAL A 95 -0.79 1.65 -15.12
C VAL A 95 -1.43 0.77 -16.20
N CYS A 96 -2.20 -0.25 -15.80
CA CYS A 96 -2.65 -1.34 -16.69
C CYS A 96 -4.18 -1.51 -16.73
N GLY A 97 -4.95 -0.64 -16.10
CA GLY A 97 -6.40 -0.70 -16.07
C GLY A 97 -6.95 -2.03 -15.53
N LEU A 98 -8.01 -2.51 -16.15
CA LEU A 98 -8.62 -3.81 -15.80
C LEU A 98 -7.65 -4.99 -15.91
N SER A 99 -6.64 -4.92 -16.79
CA SER A 99 -5.62 -5.97 -16.89
C SER A 99 -4.74 -6.02 -15.63
N GLY A 100 -4.49 -4.88 -14.98
CA GLY A 100 -3.79 -4.82 -13.70
C GLY A 100 -4.59 -5.48 -12.57
N ILE A 101 -5.89 -5.18 -12.48
CA ILE A 101 -6.78 -5.81 -11.50
C ILE A 101 -6.88 -7.34 -11.75
N ALA A 102 -7.01 -7.75 -13.01
CA ALA A 102 -7.03 -9.16 -13.39
C ALA A 102 -5.70 -9.87 -13.03
N TYR A 103 -4.57 -9.19 -13.23
CA TYR A 103 -3.26 -9.70 -12.81
C TYR A 103 -3.23 -9.95 -11.29
N MET A 104 -3.68 -9.01 -10.47
CA MET A 104 -3.69 -9.18 -9.01
C MET A 104 -4.60 -10.34 -8.57
N LEU A 105 -5.75 -10.50 -9.21
CA LEU A 105 -6.64 -11.64 -8.98
C LEU A 105 -5.97 -12.97 -9.36
N GLU A 106 -5.39 -13.08 -10.55
CA GLU A 106 -4.76 -14.32 -11.01
C GLU A 106 -3.44 -14.63 -10.26
N ALA A 107 -2.59 -13.61 -10.03
CA ALA A 107 -1.32 -13.77 -9.32
C ALA A 107 -1.47 -14.15 -7.83
N SER A 108 -2.67 -14.00 -7.28
CA SER A 108 -3.00 -14.37 -5.91
C SER A 108 -3.91 -15.61 -5.82
N GLU A 109 -4.18 -16.29 -6.93
CA GLU A 109 -5.07 -17.45 -6.95
C GLU A 109 -4.42 -18.66 -6.29
N ASN A 110 -5.17 -19.36 -5.41
CA ASN A 110 -4.73 -20.56 -4.72
C ASN A 110 -3.44 -20.42 -3.89
N LEU A 111 -3.02 -19.19 -3.55
CA LEU A 111 -1.96 -18.98 -2.56
C LEU A 111 -2.44 -19.45 -1.17
N PRO A 112 -1.54 -19.87 -0.29
CA PRO A 112 -1.90 -20.08 1.13
C PRO A 112 -2.47 -18.79 1.77
N LEU A 113 -1.91 -17.62 1.43
CA LEU A 113 -2.46 -16.32 1.79
C LEU A 113 -3.73 -16.03 0.98
N SER A 114 -4.85 -15.81 1.66
CA SER A 114 -6.10 -15.39 1.01
C SER A 114 -6.03 -13.91 0.66
N VAL A 115 -6.18 -13.58 -0.63
CA VAL A 115 -6.15 -12.20 -1.13
C VAL A 115 -7.53 -11.80 -1.63
N TYR A 116 -8.12 -10.80 -0.98
CA TYR A 116 -9.35 -10.15 -1.41
C TYR A 116 -9.04 -8.80 -2.03
N ILE A 117 -9.93 -8.31 -2.89
CA ILE A 117 -9.72 -7.08 -3.66
C ILE A 117 -10.85 -6.09 -3.37
N MET A 118 -10.47 -4.85 -3.12
CA MET A 118 -11.34 -3.68 -3.27
C MET A 118 -11.08 -3.08 -4.66
N LEU A 119 -12.13 -2.81 -5.43
CA LEU A 119 -11.96 -2.24 -6.77
C LEU A 119 -11.56 -0.77 -6.65
N PRO A 120 -10.58 -0.29 -7.42
CA PRO A 120 -10.10 1.08 -7.34
C PRO A 120 -11.20 2.12 -7.61
N SER A 121 -11.37 3.07 -6.70
CA SER A 121 -12.39 4.13 -6.82
C SER A 121 -11.93 5.29 -7.71
N CYS A 122 -10.63 5.58 -7.72
CA CYS A 122 -10.03 6.77 -8.31
C CYS A 122 -8.91 6.39 -9.29
N VAL A 123 -9.23 6.12 -10.54
CA VAL A 123 -8.30 5.88 -11.64
C VAL A 123 -8.73 6.71 -12.85
N PRO A 124 -8.03 7.84 -13.11
CA PRO A 124 -6.97 8.49 -12.30
C PRO A 124 -7.48 9.10 -10.99
N SER A 125 -6.55 9.52 -10.13
CA SER A 125 -6.87 10.19 -8.86
C SER A 125 -7.47 11.58 -9.07
N THR A 126 -6.98 12.31 -10.07
CA THR A 126 -7.46 13.64 -10.47
C THR A 126 -7.44 13.84 -11.97
N GLY A 127 -8.07 14.92 -12.47
CA GLY A 127 -7.99 15.32 -13.88
C GLY A 127 -6.63 15.92 -14.30
N PHE A 128 -5.66 16.03 -13.36
CA PHE A 128 -4.31 16.48 -13.67
C PHE A 128 -3.33 15.32 -13.88
N ASP A 129 -3.77 14.08 -13.69
CA ASP A 129 -2.98 12.88 -13.87
C ASP A 129 -3.25 12.25 -15.25
N GLU A 130 -2.17 11.97 -15.98
CA GLU A 130 -2.23 11.08 -17.13
C GLU A 130 -1.83 9.68 -16.69
N THR A 131 -2.67 8.72 -16.97
CA THR A 131 -2.54 7.31 -16.53
C THR A 131 -2.76 6.37 -17.70
N GLY A 132 -2.33 5.12 -17.56
CA GLY A 132 -2.53 4.08 -18.58
C GLY A 132 -3.99 3.66 -18.76
N ALA A 133 -4.89 4.09 -17.87
CA ALA A 133 -6.32 3.79 -17.97
C ALA A 133 -7.17 4.84 -17.25
N VAL A 134 -8.42 4.94 -17.69
CA VAL A 134 -9.49 5.63 -16.96
C VAL A 134 -10.55 4.57 -16.65
N LEU A 135 -10.87 4.40 -15.36
CA LEU A 135 -11.84 3.40 -14.91
C LEU A 135 -13.11 4.10 -14.42
N GLU A 136 -14.14 4.04 -15.23
CA GLU A 136 -15.48 4.50 -14.88
C GLU A 136 -16.29 3.39 -14.19
N ALA A 137 -17.48 3.72 -13.70
CA ALA A 137 -18.34 2.80 -12.98
C ALA A 137 -18.64 1.52 -13.79
N GLU A 138 -19.00 1.66 -15.07
CA GLU A 138 -19.32 0.53 -15.97
C GLU A 138 -18.14 -0.42 -16.16
N ASN A 139 -16.89 0.07 -16.08
CA ASN A 139 -15.70 -0.76 -16.18
C ASN A 139 -15.57 -1.68 -14.97
N LEU A 140 -15.94 -1.20 -13.79
CA LEU A 140 -15.82 -1.92 -12.52
C LEU A 140 -16.99 -2.89 -12.28
N ALA A 141 -18.17 -2.57 -12.78
CA ALA A 141 -19.42 -3.31 -12.54
C ALA A 141 -19.29 -4.81 -12.82
N VAL A 142 -18.56 -5.19 -13.87
CA VAL A 142 -18.36 -6.59 -14.25
C VAL A 142 -17.58 -7.40 -13.23
N LEU A 143 -16.74 -6.74 -12.43
CA LEU A 143 -15.85 -7.37 -11.44
C LEU A 143 -16.53 -7.56 -10.08
N TYR A 144 -17.60 -6.83 -9.73
CA TYR A 144 -18.29 -7.01 -8.44
C TYR A 144 -18.86 -8.40 -8.21
N LYS A 145 -19.07 -9.18 -9.28
CA LYS A 145 -19.54 -10.58 -9.19
C LYS A 145 -18.43 -11.56 -8.81
N HIS A 146 -17.17 -11.13 -8.88
CA HIS A 146 -16.06 -12.00 -8.51
C HIS A 146 -16.06 -12.26 -6.99
N PRO A 147 -15.93 -13.53 -6.52
CA PRO A 147 -16.11 -13.86 -5.10
C PRO A 147 -15.05 -13.23 -4.18
N ARG A 148 -13.88 -12.89 -4.69
CA ARG A 148 -12.82 -12.21 -3.94
C ARG A 148 -12.88 -10.69 -4.01
N VAL A 149 -13.85 -10.10 -4.72
CA VAL A 149 -14.09 -8.66 -4.74
C VAL A 149 -15.08 -8.31 -3.63
N LEU A 150 -14.61 -7.53 -2.64
CA LEU A 150 -15.39 -7.18 -1.46
C LEU A 150 -16.11 -5.83 -1.57
N GLY A 151 -15.56 -4.90 -2.36
CA GLY A 151 -16.13 -3.57 -2.45
C GLY A 151 -15.43 -2.65 -3.42
N LEU A 152 -15.76 -1.37 -3.31
CA LEU A 152 -15.06 -0.24 -3.92
C LEU A 152 -13.98 0.23 -2.94
N GLY A 153 -12.76 0.41 -3.43
CA GLY A 153 -11.60 0.81 -2.66
C GLY A 153 -11.67 2.24 -2.15
N GLU A 154 -10.59 2.69 -1.55
CA GLU A 154 -10.52 3.98 -0.87
C GLU A 154 -10.99 5.15 -1.73
N MET A 155 -12.02 5.85 -1.24
CA MET A 155 -12.62 6.99 -1.92
C MET A 155 -11.80 8.27 -1.67
N MET A 156 -10.64 8.36 -2.33
CA MET A 156 -9.72 9.51 -2.23
C MET A 156 -10.34 10.81 -2.75
N ASN A 157 -11.24 10.72 -3.75
CA ASN A 157 -11.93 11.90 -4.27
C ASN A 157 -13.10 12.33 -3.36
N TYR A 158 -12.82 12.54 -2.05
CA TYR A 158 -13.82 13.07 -1.14
C TYR A 158 -14.31 14.48 -1.55
N PRO A 159 -13.51 15.37 -2.20
CA PRO A 159 -14.06 16.62 -2.75
C PRO A 159 -15.17 16.39 -3.77
N GLY A 160 -15.03 15.38 -4.64
CA GLY A 160 -16.06 14.99 -5.59
C GLY A 160 -17.32 14.45 -4.90
N VAL A 161 -17.17 13.69 -3.82
CA VAL A 161 -18.33 13.26 -2.99
C VAL A 161 -19.04 14.47 -2.40
N LEU A 162 -18.30 15.46 -1.87
CA LEU A 162 -18.88 16.67 -1.29
C LEU A 162 -19.53 17.56 -2.36
N ALA A 163 -19.02 17.55 -3.58
CA ALA A 163 -19.59 18.28 -4.71
C ALA A 163 -20.72 17.51 -5.40
N GLU A 164 -20.98 16.26 -5.00
CA GLU A 164 -21.94 15.35 -5.67
C GLU A 164 -21.59 15.13 -7.15
N ASP A 165 -20.29 14.98 -7.43
CA ASP A 165 -19.81 14.71 -8.79
C ASP A 165 -20.50 13.46 -9.35
N PRO A 166 -21.14 13.53 -10.53
CA PRO A 166 -21.93 12.42 -11.06
C PRO A 166 -21.14 11.13 -11.25
N GLN A 167 -19.87 11.19 -11.68
CA GLN A 167 -19.02 10.02 -11.90
C GLN A 167 -18.63 9.36 -10.59
N VAL A 168 -18.28 10.15 -9.59
CA VAL A 168 -17.95 9.66 -8.23
C VAL A 168 -19.18 9.02 -7.60
N MET A 169 -20.32 9.69 -7.65
CA MET A 169 -21.58 9.19 -7.06
C MET A 169 -22.08 7.93 -7.78
N GLN A 170 -21.85 7.79 -9.08
CA GLN A 170 -22.20 6.59 -9.83
C GLN A 170 -21.41 5.38 -9.37
N LYS A 171 -20.07 5.51 -9.17
CA LYS A 171 -19.23 4.41 -8.65
C LYS A 171 -19.71 3.93 -7.27
N ILE A 172 -20.05 4.87 -6.38
CA ILE A 172 -20.58 4.56 -5.03
C ILE A 172 -21.94 3.84 -5.15
N SER A 173 -22.85 4.37 -5.97
CA SER A 173 -24.19 3.78 -6.18
C SER A 173 -24.12 2.36 -6.71
N GLU A 174 -23.28 2.13 -7.73
CA GLU A 174 -23.11 0.79 -8.31
C GLU A 174 -22.54 -0.20 -7.29
N ALA A 175 -21.53 0.19 -6.49
CA ALA A 175 -21.03 -0.67 -5.44
C ALA A 175 -22.15 -1.11 -4.48
N HIS A 176 -23.00 -0.17 -4.07
CA HIS A 176 -24.15 -0.45 -3.19
C HIS A 176 -25.22 -1.33 -3.86
N GLU A 177 -25.50 -1.16 -5.15
CA GLU A 177 -26.43 -2.01 -5.90
C GLU A 177 -25.97 -3.47 -5.94
N PHE A 178 -24.65 -3.71 -5.97
CA PHE A 178 -24.08 -5.05 -5.82
C PHE A 178 -23.96 -5.52 -4.36
N GLY A 179 -24.43 -4.74 -3.39
CA GLY A 179 -24.31 -5.05 -1.96
C GLY A 179 -22.89 -5.02 -1.44
N LYS A 180 -22.03 -4.18 -2.03
CA LYS A 180 -20.61 -4.06 -1.72
C LYS A 180 -20.33 -2.86 -0.81
N LEU A 181 -19.23 -2.95 -0.05
CA LEU A 181 -18.74 -1.86 0.79
C LEU A 181 -18.05 -0.78 -0.07
N VAL A 182 -17.96 0.43 0.49
CA VAL A 182 -17.14 1.52 -0.04
C VAL A 182 -16.18 1.95 1.07
N ASN A 183 -14.87 1.80 0.84
CA ASN A 183 -13.85 2.25 1.78
C ASN A 183 -13.60 3.76 1.66
N GLY A 184 -13.15 4.35 2.75
CA GLY A 184 -12.90 5.78 2.85
C GLY A 184 -11.42 6.15 2.89
N HIS A 185 -11.16 7.38 2.43
CA HIS A 185 -9.88 8.07 2.49
C HIS A 185 -10.16 9.57 2.54
N ALA A 186 -10.29 10.13 3.72
CA ALA A 186 -10.68 11.54 3.87
C ALA A 186 -9.89 12.23 4.99
N PRO A 187 -8.57 12.49 4.78
CA PRO A 187 -7.73 13.10 5.80
C PRO A 187 -8.28 14.47 6.23
N LEU A 188 -8.29 14.69 7.54
CA LEU A 188 -8.73 15.96 8.18
C LEU A 188 -10.19 16.37 7.92
N LEU A 189 -10.98 15.57 7.22
CA LEU A 189 -12.38 15.87 6.96
C LEU A 189 -13.21 15.70 8.25
N GLY A 190 -13.92 16.75 8.65
CA GLY A 190 -14.76 16.79 9.85
C GLY A 190 -16.07 17.55 9.66
N GLY A 191 -16.88 17.62 10.71
CA GLY A 191 -18.12 18.39 10.75
C GLY A 191 -19.12 18.00 9.67
N LYS A 192 -19.75 19.00 9.02
CA LYS A 192 -20.78 18.76 7.98
C LYS A 192 -20.24 18.07 6.72
N GLY A 193 -18.96 18.26 6.38
CA GLY A 193 -18.32 17.56 5.27
C GLY A 193 -18.26 16.06 5.55
N LEU A 194 -17.83 15.69 6.75
CA LEU A 194 -17.80 14.29 7.18
C LEU A 194 -19.21 13.68 7.20
N ASP A 195 -20.23 14.42 7.66
CA ASP A 195 -21.62 13.94 7.63
C ASP A 195 -22.08 13.60 6.21
N LYS A 196 -21.75 14.47 5.22
CA LYS A 196 -22.08 14.25 3.82
C LYS A 196 -21.34 13.05 3.22
N TYR A 197 -20.04 12.91 3.54
CA TYR A 197 -19.20 11.79 3.11
C TYR A 197 -19.73 10.44 3.63
N ILE A 198 -20.07 10.37 4.92
CA ILE A 198 -20.68 9.18 5.54
C ILE A 198 -22.06 8.90 4.93
N ALA A 199 -22.89 9.94 4.73
CA ALA A 199 -24.22 9.79 4.16
C ALA A 199 -24.22 9.28 2.72
N ALA A 200 -23.13 9.47 1.97
CA ALA A 200 -22.92 8.86 0.65
C ALA A 200 -22.67 7.33 0.73
N GLY A 201 -22.50 6.77 1.96
CA GLY A 201 -22.35 5.34 2.18
C GLY A 201 -20.91 4.86 2.34
N ILE A 202 -19.95 5.78 2.54
CA ILE A 202 -18.55 5.42 2.83
C ILE A 202 -18.45 4.95 4.29
N SER A 203 -18.00 3.72 4.51
CA SER A 203 -18.22 2.99 5.75
C SER A 203 -17.04 2.96 6.73
N ASP A 204 -15.87 3.43 6.32
CA ASP A 204 -14.64 3.48 7.14
C ASP A 204 -13.74 4.66 6.81
N ASP A 205 -12.60 4.71 7.48
CA ASP A 205 -11.49 5.62 7.17
C ASP A 205 -10.18 5.10 7.80
N HIS A 206 -9.05 5.23 7.10
CA HIS A 206 -7.71 4.87 7.58
C HIS A 206 -6.78 6.08 7.73
N GLU A 207 -7.25 7.29 7.38
CA GLU A 207 -6.45 8.50 7.37
C GLU A 207 -6.40 9.25 8.72
N CYS A 208 -7.12 8.77 9.73
CA CYS A 208 -7.15 9.42 11.03
C CYS A 208 -5.76 9.50 11.66
N SER A 209 -5.29 10.71 11.94
CA SER A 209 -4.01 10.99 12.58
C SER A 209 -4.11 11.25 14.08
N THR A 210 -5.31 11.43 14.61
CA THR A 210 -5.56 11.65 16.05
C THR A 210 -6.74 10.81 16.55
N ALA A 211 -6.68 10.40 17.82
CA ALA A 211 -7.77 9.67 18.45
C ALA A 211 -9.09 10.48 18.45
N LYS A 212 -9.04 11.80 18.58
CA LYS A 212 -10.22 12.67 18.55
C LYS A 212 -10.93 12.61 17.20
N GLU A 213 -10.19 12.69 16.12
CA GLU A 213 -10.70 12.55 14.76
C GLU A 213 -11.36 11.19 14.55
N ALA A 214 -10.68 10.11 14.95
CA ALA A 214 -11.20 8.75 14.85
C ALA A 214 -12.47 8.54 15.68
N MET A 215 -12.51 9.05 16.91
CA MET A 215 -13.70 8.97 17.79
C MET A 215 -14.89 9.73 17.21
N GLU A 216 -14.69 10.87 16.54
CA GLU A 216 -15.75 11.58 15.82
C GLU A 216 -16.37 10.68 14.73
N ARG A 217 -15.54 10.05 13.89
CA ARG A 217 -15.98 9.14 12.83
C ARG A 217 -16.74 7.92 13.40
N ILE A 218 -16.19 7.28 14.43
CA ILE A 218 -16.86 6.15 15.10
C ILE A 218 -18.22 6.55 15.63
N SER A 219 -18.33 7.73 16.26
CA SER A 219 -19.61 8.22 16.83
C SER A 219 -20.65 8.52 15.75
N LYS A 220 -20.22 8.71 14.49
CA LYS A 220 -21.08 8.91 13.33
C LYS A 220 -21.32 7.62 12.53
N GLY A 221 -20.78 6.48 12.98
CA GLY A 221 -21.05 5.15 12.42
C GLY A 221 -19.99 4.56 11.54
N GLN A 222 -18.88 5.25 11.23
CA GLN A 222 -17.77 4.67 10.51
C GLN A 222 -16.97 3.66 11.33
N HIS A 223 -16.26 2.78 10.66
CA HIS A 223 -15.16 1.99 11.22
C HIS A 223 -13.84 2.73 11.04
N ILE A 224 -12.86 2.41 11.88
CA ILE A 224 -11.52 2.97 11.77
C ILE A 224 -10.53 1.83 11.52
N MET A 225 -9.75 2.00 10.47
CA MET A 225 -8.59 1.19 10.17
C MET A 225 -7.36 1.88 10.77
N ILE A 226 -6.77 1.26 11.80
CA ILE A 226 -5.56 1.78 12.46
C ILE A 226 -4.38 1.31 11.64
N ARG A 227 -3.78 2.25 10.88
CA ARG A 227 -2.67 1.92 9.98
C ARG A 227 -1.30 2.07 10.62
N GLU A 228 -0.38 1.21 10.19
CA GLU A 228 1.04 1.25 10.54
C GLU A 228 1.88 0.85 9.32
N GLY A 229 1.97 1.76 8.37
CA GLY A 229 2.74 1.64 7.14
C GLY A 229 4.22 2.01 7.31
N THR A 230 4.90 2.24 6.20
CA THR A 230 6.29 2.74 6.19
C THR A 230 6.32 4.25 6.42
N ALA A 231 5.53 5.03 5.68
CA ALA A 231 5.46 6.48 5.78
C ALA A 231 4.43 6.93 6.84
N ALA A 232 3.23 6.36 6.78
CA ALA A 232 2.12 6.72 7.67
C ALA A 232 2.05 5.77 8.86
N LYS A 233 2.42 6.25 10.05
CA LYS A 233 2.52 5.48 11.30
C LYS A 233 1.59 6.08 12.35
N ASN A 234 0.35 5.59 12.40
CA ASN A 234 -0.69 6.21 13.21
C ASN A 234 -1.00 5.42 14.50
N LEU A 235 -0.41 4.24 14.69
CA LEU A 235 -0.71 3.35 15.83
C LEU A 235 -0.60 4.08 17.18
N GLU A 236 0.51 4.79 17.43
CA GLU A 236 0.75 5.43 18.74
C GLU A 236 -0.29 6.50 19.05
N ALA A 237 -0.67 7.31 18.07
CA ALA A 237 -1.70 8.34 18.23
C ALA A 237 -3.10 7.74 18.45
N LEU A 238 -3.34 6.53 17.91
CA LEU A 238 -4.63 5.84 17.94
C LEU A 238 -4.73 4.75 19.03
N LEU A 239 -3.71 4.56 19.87
CA LEU A 239 -3.76 3.62 21.01
C LEU A 239 -5.00 3.78 21.92
N PRO A 240 -5.56 4.98 22.15
CA PRO A 240 -6.80 5.11 22.93
C PRO A 240 -7.99 4.35 22.34
N LEU A 241 -7.98 4.03 21.03
CA LEU A 241 -9.06 3.29 20.38
C LEU A 241 -9.07 1.80 20.70
N PHE A 242 -8.01 1.25 21.32
CA PHE A 242 -8.01 -0.13 21.84
C PHE A 242 -8.87 -0.31 23.09
N ASP A 243 -9.33 0.76 23.68
CA ASP A 243 -10.19 0.75 24.85
C ASP A 243 -11.69 0.74 24.43
N GLU A 244 -12.54 0.10 25.24
CA GLU A 244 -13.99 0.13 25.03
C GLU A 244 -14.55 1.56 25.23
N PRO A 245 -15.57 1.97 24.47
CA PRO A 245 -16.30 1.20 23.46
C PRO A 245 -15.68 1.24 22.05
N TRP A 246 -14.59 1.99 21.85
CA TRP A 246 -14.04 2.34 20.55
C TRP A 246 -13.50 1.11 19.80
N SER A 247 -12.85 0.21 20.53
CA SER A 247 -12.23 -0.99 19.96
C SER A 247 -13.17 -1.85 19.13
N ARG A 248 -14.49 -1.77 19.36
CA ARG A 248 -15.51 -2.54 18.63
C ARG A 248 -15.69 -2.13 17.18
N ARG A 249 -15.18 -0.99 16.79
CA ARG A 249 -15.31 -0.47 15.42
C ARG A 249 -13.94 -0.15 14.82
N CYS A 250 -12.90 -0.81 15.30
CA CYS A 250 -11.54 -0.62 14.81
C CYS A 250 -10.96 -1.93 14.30
N MET A 251 -10.13 -1.85 13.26
CA MET A 251 -9.32 -2.95 12.75
C MET A 251 -7.90 -2.47 12.49
N LEU A 252 -6.96 -3.42 12.32
CA LEU A 252 -5.54 -3.14 12.09
C LEU A 252 -5.20 -3.33 10.62
N VAL A 253 -4.41 -2.42 10.07
CA VAL A 253 -4.02 -2.42 8.66
C VAL A 253 -2.58 -1.96 8.47
N THR A 254 -1.97 -2.29 7.34
CA THR A 254 -0.61 -1.83 7.03
C THR A 254 -0.57 -0.65 6.07
N ASP A 255 -1.50 -0.55 5.12
CA ASP A 255 -1.46 0.43 4.06
C ASP A 255 -0.17 0.28 3.21
N ASP A 256 0.56 1.35 2.89
CA ASP A 256 1.84 1.34 2.17
C ASP A 256 2.97 0.80 3.05
N ARG A 257 3.49 -0.39 2.75
CA ARG A 257 4.57 -0.99 3.51
C ARG A 257 5.69 -1.52 2.62
N HIS A 258 6.91 -1.07 2.89
CA HIS A 258 8.10 -1.45 2.12
C HIS A 258 8.63 -2.84 2.49
N PRO A 259 9.35 -3.53 1.56
CA PRO A 259 9.80 -4.90 1.77
C PRO A 259 10.78 -5.03 2.93
N ALA A 260 11.62 -4.03 3.19
CA ALA A 260 12.56 -4.03 4.31
C ALA A 260 11.85 -4.02 5.66
N ASP A 261 10.78 -3.23 5.81
CA ASP A 261 10.00 -3.17 7.05
C ASP A 261 9.23 -4.47 7.28
N LEU A 262 8.67 -5.06 6.22
CA LEU A 262 8.02 -6.36 6.30
C LEU A 262 8.95 -7.46 6.82
N ILE A 263 10.19 -7.48 6.33
CA ILE A 263 11.19 -8.49 6.71
C ILE A 263 11.74 -8.24 8.13
N ASN A 264 12.03 -6.98 8.47
CA ASN A 264 12.73 -6.64 9.70
C ASN A 264 11.80 -6.44 10.91
N GLU A 265 10.60 -5.91 10.68
CA GLU A 265 9.65 -5.57 11.75
C GLU A 265 8.50 -6.58 11.85
N GLY A 266 8.06 -7.13 10.73
CA GLY A 266 6.88 -7.98 10.60
C GLY A 266 5.70 -7.27 9.92
N HIS A 267 4.51 -7.83 10.04
CA HIS A 267 3.29 -7.39 9.40
C HIS A 267 2.23 -7.02 10.48
N ILE A 268 1.04 -7.58 10.44
CA ILE A 268 0.00 -7.35 11.47
C ILE A 268 0.46 -7.77 12.88
N ASP A 269 1.29 -8.81 13.00
CA ASP A 269 1.91 -9.23 14.26
C ASP A 269 2.72 -8.11 14.92
N ASN A 270 3.39 -7.29 14.13
CA ASN A 270 4.15 -6.13 14.62
C ASN A 270 3.22 -5.08 15.25
N ILE A 271 2.09 -4.80 14.61
CA ILE A 271 1.10 -3.83 15.12
C ILE A 271 0.54 -4.32 16.46
N ILE A 272 0.14 -5.61 16.52
CA ILE A 272 -0.36 -6.23 17.76
C ILE A 272 0.71 -6.19 18.85
N ARG A 273 1.96 -6.60 18.55
CA ARG A 273 3.09 -6.62 19.49
C ARG A 273 3.38 -5.23 20.06
N ARG A 274 3.35 -4.18 19.21
CA ARG A 274 3.56 -2.79 19.64
C ARG A 274 2.43 -2.30 20.53
N ALA A 275 1.17 -2.58 20.18
CA ALA A 275 0.03 -2.24 21.02
C ALA A 275 0.10 -2.92 22.39
N VAL A 276 0.44 -4.20 22.44
CA VAL A 276 0.64 -4.96 23.68
C VAL A 276 1.80 -4.39 24.52
N LYS A 277 2.92 -4.04 23.88
CA LYS A 277 4.05 -3.37 24.55
C LYS A 277 3.65 -2.01 25.12
N ALA A 278 2.73 -1.31 24.50
CA ALA A 278 2.13 -0.05 25.00
C ALA A 278 1.06 -0.26 26.09
N GLY A 279 0.84 -1.50 26.54
CA GLY A 279 -0.07 -1.84 27.63
C GLY A 279 -1.51 -2.13 27.20
N LYS A 280 -1.79 -2.29 25.90
CA LYS A 280 -3.13 -2.63 25.44
C LYS A 280 -3.41 -4.14 25.58
N PRO A 281 -4.69 -4.55 25.82
CA PRO A 281 -5.03 -5.96 26.00
C PRO A 281 -4.75 -6.77 24.71
N PRO A 282 -3.98 -7.87 24.80
CA PRO A 282 -3.62 -8.65 23.61
C PRO A 282 -4.84 -9.29 22.92
N LEU A 283 -5.85 -9.72 23.67
CA LEU A 283 -7.06 -10.32 23.09
C LEU A 283 -7.87 -9.31 22.29
N THR A 284 -7.96 -8.05 22.75
CA THR A 284 -8.58 -6.96 22.01
C THR A 284 -7.83 -6.69 20.70
N ALA A 285 -6.49 -6.59 20.75
CA ALA A 285 -5.69 -6.36 19.54
C ALA A 285 -5.84 -7.51 18.54
N ILE A 286 -5.84 -8.76 19.00
CA ILE A 286 -6.08 -9.94 18.15
C ILE A 286 -7.47 -9.91 17.53
N ARG A 287 -8.51 -9.60 18.31
CA ARG A 287 -9.88 -9.48 17.80
C ARG A 287 -9.99 -8.42 16.70
N MET A 288 -9.33 -7.26 16.88
CA MET A 288 -9.27 -6.20 15.87
C MET A 288 -8.56 -6.66 14.58
N ALA A 289 -7.59 -7.55 14.70
CA ALA A 289 -6.83 -8.10 13.56
C ALA A 289 -7.45 -9.40 12.98
N THR A 290 -8.61 -9.84 13.44
CA THR A 290 -9.20 -11.13 13.04
C THR A 290 -10.71 -10.99 12.84
N LEU A 291 -11.53 -11.28 13.85
CA LEU A 291 -13.00 -11.33 13.77
C LEU A 291 -13.59 -9.98 13.31
N GLN A 292 -13.10 -8.86 13.83
CA GLN A 292 -13.66 -7.55 13.49
C GLN A 292 -13.42 -7.18 12.02
N ALA A 293 -12.22 -7.45 11.50
CA ALA A 293 -11.94 -7.27 10.08
C ALA A 293 -12.82 -8.20 9.23
N ALA A 294 -12.94 -9.48 9.61
CA ALA A 294 -13.76 -10.44 8.89
C ALA A 294 -15.27 -10.05 8.91
N GLU A 295 -15.79 -9.61 10.04
CA GLU A 295 -17.19 -9.16 10.16
C GLU A 295 -17.44 -7.89 9.34
N TYR A 296 -16.53 -6.92 9.40
CA TYR A 296 -16.64 -5.70 8.62
C TYR A 296 -16.73 -5.97 7.11
N PHE A 297 -15.85 -6.82 6.58
CA PHE A 297 -15.84 -7.18 5.16
C PHE A 297 -16.86 -8.27 4.78
N GLY A 298 -17.68 -8.76 5.72
CA GLY A 298 -18.67 -9.79 5.46
C GLY A 298 -18.09 -11.16 5.12
N MET A 299 -16.87 -11.46 5.58
CA MET A 299 -16.17 -12.73 5.36
C MET A 299 -16.77 -13.81 6.25
N LYS A 300 -17.71 -14.59 5.72
CA LYS A 300 -18.44 -15.61 6.51
C LYS A 300 -17.54 -16.78 6.90
N GLY A 301 -17.51 -17.09 8.19
CA GLY A 301 -16.75 -18.22 8.74
C GLY A 301 -15.24 -18.03 8.66
N VAL A 302 -14.74 -16.80 8.83
CA VAL A 302 -13.34 -16.41 8.87
C VAL A 302 -13.07 -15.60 10.13
N GLY A 303 -11.86 -15.64 10.67
CA GLY A 303 -11.40 -14.76 11.76
C GLY A 303 -11.69 -15.27 13.18
N ALA A 304 -12.13 -16.53 13.38
CA ALA A 304 -12.33 -17.12 14.69
C ALA A 304 -11.97 -18.62 14.73
N VAL A 305 -11.70 -19.13 15.92
CA VAL A 305 -11.51 -20.57 16.18
C VAL A 305 -12.86 -21.13 16.66
N ALA A 306 -13.70 -21.55 15.72
CA ALA A 306 -15.04 -22.03 16.04
C ALA A 306 -15.54 -23.06 15.00
N PRO A 307 -16.48 -23.96 15.37
CA PRO A 307 -17.06 -24.90 14.44
C PRO A 307 -17.69 -24.21 13.21
N GLY A 308 -17.40 -24.73 12.02
CA GLY A 308 -17.86 -24.16 10.74
C GLY A 308 -16.95 -23.06 10.16
N TYR A 309 -16.01 -22.53 10.93
CA TYR A 309 -15.04 -21.55 10.46
C TYR A 309 -13.93 -22.21 9.63
N THR A 310 -13.34 -21.45 8.74
CA THR A 310 -12.15 -21.86 7.99
C THR A 310 -10.99 -22.06 8.95
N ALA A 311 -10.24 -23.12 8.77
CA ALA A 311 -9.11 -23.45 9.62
C ALA A 311 -7.86 -22.64 9.23
N ASP A 312 -7.97 -21.31 9.33
CA ASP A 312 -6.88 -20.35 9.27
C ASP A 312 -6.44 -20.08 10.71
N LEU A 313 -5.37 -20.74 11.14
CA LEU A 313 -4.97 -20.81 12.54
C LEU A 313 -3.49 -20.54 12.71
N LEU A 314 -3.16 -19.86 13.80
CA LEU A 314 -1.79 -19.62 14.25
C LEU A 314 -1.50 -20.43 15.51
N VAL A 315 -0.29 -20.93 15.61
CA VAL A 315 0.28 -21.46 16.84
C VAL A 315 1.28 -20.44 17.36
N LEU A 316 1.00 -19.83 18.50
CA LEU A 316 1.83 -18.81 19.15
C LEU A 316 2.56 -19.37 20.36
N ASP A 317 3.77 -18.84 20.63
CA ASP A 317 4.48 -19.13 21.89
C ASP A 317 3.80 -18.45 23.08
N ASP A 318 3.46 -17.17 22.93
CA ASP A 318 2.81 -16.37 23.97
C ASP A 318 2.09 -15.14 23.36
N LEU A 319 1.24 -14.50 24.15
CA LEU A 319 0.50 -13.30 23.72
C LEU A 319 1.26 -11.98 23.95
N LYS A 320 2.41 -12.01 24.60
CA LYS A 320 3.20 -10.81 24.90
C LYS A 320 4.12 -10.46 23.73
N THR A 321 4.80 -11.47 23.19
CA THR A 321 5.69 -11.32 22.03
C THR A 321 5.01 -11.58 20.71
N VAL A 322 3.84 -12.23 20.73
CA VAL A 322 3.05 -12.64 19.56
C VAL A 322 3.92 -13.39 18.55
N LYS A 323 4.82 -14.25 19.10
CA LYS A 323 5.73 -15.02 18.25
C LYS A 323 4.99 -16.18 17.60
N VAL A 324 4.88 -16.12 16.29
CA VAL A 324 4.24 -17.14 15.46
C VAL A 324 5.22 -18.30 15.25
N CYS A 325 4.79 -19.53 15.60
CA CYS A 325 5.53 -20.75 15.40
C CYS A 325 5.07 -21.46 14.12
N ASP A 326 3.77 -21.72 14.02
CA ASP A 326 3.18 -22.39 12.89
C ASP A 326 1.95 -21.64 12.40
N VAL A 327 1.67 -21.80 11.10
CA VAL A 327 0.49 -21.23 10.46
C VAL A 327 -0.22 -22.31 9.67
N TYR A 328 -1.49 -22.46 9.90
CA TYR A 328 -2.38 -23.26 9.08
C TYR A 328 -3.23 -22.33 8.23
N CYS A 329 -3.29 -22.57 6.94
CA CYS A 329 -4.16 -21.91 6.00
C CYS A 329 -5.14 -22.92 5.41
N ARG A 330 -6.41 -22.70 5.58
CA ARG A 330 -7.46 -23.65 5.14
C ARG A 330 -7.14 -25.09 5.57
N GLY A 331 -6.74 -25.26 6.84
CA GLY A 331 -6.42 -26.55 7.44
C GLY A 331 -5.07 -27.15 7.02
N GLN A 332 -4.34 -26.55 6.09
CA GLN A 332 -3.04 -27.02 5.64
C GLN A 332 -1.92 -26.24 6.35
N LEU A 333 -0.90 -26.95 6.79
CA LEU A 333 0.28 -26.32 7.39
C LEU A 333 1.06 -25.53 6.32
N ALA A 334 1.08 -24.22 6.44
CA ALA A 334 1.74 -23.29 5.51
C ALA A 334 3.07 -22.75 6.05
N VAL A 335 3.21 -22.69 7.38
CA VAL A 335 4.45 -22.30 8.06
C VAL A 335 4.72 -23.29 9.17
N SER A 336 5.96 -23.75 9.29
CA SER A 336 6.43 -24.63 10.37
C SER A 336 7.70 -24.06 10.99
N ASP A 337 7.72 -23.89 12.32
CA ASP A 337 8.82 -23.28 13.08
C ASP A 337 9.29 -21.94 12.46
N GLY A 338 8.33 -21.09 12.07
CA GLY A 338 8.56 -19.78 11.46
C GLY A 338 9.07 -19.83 10.01
N LYS A 339 9.12 -20.99 9.37
CA LYS A 339 9.57 -21.15 7.99
C LYS A 339 8.40 -21.51 7.09
N VAL A 340 8.28 -20.79 5.98
CA VAL A 340 7.26 -21.05 4.96
C VAL A 340 7.51 -22.40 4.32
N ILE A 341 6.46 -23.19 4.18
CA ILE A 341 6.43 -24.40 3.37
C ILE A 341 6.21 -23.99 1.92
N ASP A 342 7.06 -24.48 1.02
CA ASP A 342 6.97 -24.13 -0.40
C ASP A 342 5.59 -24.43 -0.97
N PHE A 343 5.09 -23.49 -1.76
CA PHE A 343 3.82 -23.60 -2.47
C PHE A 343 3.99 -23.25 -3.96
N LYS A 344 3.10 -23.78 -4.79
CA LYS A 344 3.10 -23.49 -6.23
C LYS A 344 2.70 -22.04 -6.49
N LYS A 345 3.51 -21.30 -7.27
CA LYS A 345 3.12 -19.97 -7.75
C LYS A 345 1.92 -20.09 -8.71
N PRO A 346 0.96 -19.16 -8.64
CA PRO A 346 -0.18 -19.13 -9.56
C PRO A 346 0.24 -19.01 -11.04
N GLU A 347 -0.59 -19.54 -11.91
CA GLU A 347 -0.44 -19.38 -13.35
C GLU A 347 -1.25 -18.15 -13.80
N ILE A 348 -0.58 -17.20 -14.40
CA ILE A 348 -1.18 -15.97 -14.92
C ILE A 348 -1.33 -16.13 -16.42
N ARG A 349 -2.50 -15.77 -16.97
CA ARG A 349 -2.72 -15.78 -18.42
C ARG A 349 -1.63 -14.97 -19.13
N SER A 350 -1.16 -15.52 -20.26
CA SER A 350 -0.03 -14.96 -21.00
C SER A 350 -0.30 -13.56 -21.56
N ASP A 351 -1.54 -13.27 -21.95
CA ASP A 351 -1.96 -11.94 -22.42
C ASP A 351 -1.89 -10.89 -21.29
N ILE A 352 -2.40 -11.23 -20.11
CA ILE A 352 -2.35 -10.35 -18.92
C ILE A 352 -0.89 -10.11 -18.50
N ARG A 353 -0.09 -11.17 -18.36
CA ARG A 353 1.32 -11.04 -18.00
C ARG A 353 2.09 -10.18 -19.01
N LYS A 354 1.79 -10.35 -20.31
CA LYS A 354 2.41 -9.55 -21.37
C LYS A 354 2.04 -8.06 -21.23
N THR A 355 0.78 -7.74 -20.97
CA THR A 355 0.33 -6.36 -20.76
C THR A 355 1.03 -5.73 -19.57
N VAL A 356 1.09 -6.43 -18.43
CA VAL A 356 1.71 -5.93 -17.21
C VAL A 356 3.23 -5.72 -17.37
N ARG A 357 3.94 -6.65 -18.03
CA ARG A 357 5.39 -6.52 -18.27
C ARG A 357 5.77 -5.54 -19.37
N ASN A 358 4.86 -5.25 -20.30
CA ASN A 358 5.08 -4.29 -21.35
C ASN A 358 4.23 -3.02 -21.13
N SER A 359 4.33 -2.45 -19.95
CA SER A 359 3.58 -1.23 -19.56
C SER A 359 4.41 0.05 -19.62
N PHE A 360 5.59 -0.03 -20.23
CA PHE A 360 6.52 1.10 -20.34
C PHE A 360 6.70 1.52 -21.80
N TYR A 361 5.91 2.50 -22.25
CA TYR A 361 5.91 3.02 -23.63
C TYR A 361 6.50 4.42 -23.65
N LEU A 362 7.83 4.51 -23.65
CA LEU A 362 8.56 5.77 -23.64
C LEU A 362 9.70 5.69 -24.66
N ASP A 363 9.84 6.71 -25.50
CA ASP A 363 10.98 6.84 -26.41
C ASP A 363 12.28 7.15 -25.65
N GLU A 364 13.41 7.01 -26.31
CA GLU A 364 14.71 7.31 -25.72
C GLU A 364 14.83 8.81 -25.44
N LEU A 365 15.16 9.15 -24.21
CA LEU A 365 15.31 10.54 -23.76
C LEU A 365 16.78 11.00 -23.92
N SER A 366 16.93 12.23 -24.33
CA SER A 366 18.22 12.94 -24.45
C SER A 366 18.35 14.00 -23.35
N PRO A 367 19.54 14.52 -23.06
CA PRO A 367 19.70 15.63 -22.12
C PRO A 367 18.85 16.85 -22.46
N SER A 368 18.57 17.13 -23.76
CA SER A 368 17.71 18.23 -24.18
C SER A 368 16.26 18.09 -23.72
N ASP A 369 15.82 16.86 -23.39
CA ASP A 369 14.47 16.64 -22.88
C ASP A 369 14.26 17.16 -21.45
N PHE A 370 15.35 17.48 -20.75
CA PHE A 370 15.35 18.05 -19.40
C PHE A 370 15.70 19.54 -19.37
N HIS A 371 15.91 20.14 -20.55
CA HIS A 371 16.25 21.55 -20.66
C HIS A 371 15.05 22.44 -20.30
N ILE A 372 15.29 23.50 -19.51
CA ILE A 372 14.30 24.53 -19.19
C ILE A 372 14.72 25.81 -19.88
N GLU A 373 13.90 26.30 -20.83
CA GLU A 373 14.10 27.60 -21.45
C GLU A 373 13.75 28.72 -20.46
N PRO A 374 14.68 29.63 -20.15
CA PRO A 374 14.41 30.71 -19.20
C PRO A 374 13.41 31.71 -19.78
N GLU A 375 12.29 31.90 -19.10
CA GLU A 375 11.34 32.97 -19.42
C GLU A 375 11.61 34.24 -18.59
N GLY A 376 12.69 34.22 -17.77
CA GLY A 376 13.07 35.29 -16.84
C GLY A 376 12.28 35.27 -15.54
N GLY A 377 12.67 36.13 -14.60
CA GLY A 377 11.95 36.31 -13.35
C GLY A 377 12.24 35.25 -12.28
N ARG A 378 11.28 35.11 -11.39
CA ARG A 378 11.31 34.20 -10.26
C ARG A 378 10.62 32.89 -10.63
N CYS A 379 11.14 31.78 -10.12
CA CYS A 379 10.59 30.46 -10.38
C CYS A 379 9.91 29.88 -9.12
N ARG A 380 8.89 29.06 -9.35
CA ARG A 380 8.29 28.20 -8.33
C ARG A 380 9.16 26.96 -8.14
N VAL A 381 9.54 26.69 -6.92
CA VAL A 381 10.29 25.52 -6.48
C VAL A 381 9.42 24.72 -5.52
N ILE A 382 9.22 23.42 -5.77
CA ILE A 382 8.57 22.53 -4.80
C ILE A 382 9.54 22.33 -3.64
N LYS A 383 9.12 22.58 -2.41
CA LYS A 383 9.95 22.37 -1.23
C LYS A 383 9.41 21.24 -0.37
N ILE A 384 10.21 20.19 -0.19
CA ILE A 384 9.87 19.04 0.67
C ILE A 384 9.94 19.48 2.15
N ARG A 385 8.98 18.99 2.93
CA ARG A 385 9.01 19.06 4.40
C ARG A 385 9.54 17.74 4.95
N PRO A 386 10.70 17.72 5.64
CA PRO A 386 11.24 16.49 6.22
C PRO A 386 10.22 15.76 7.12
N GLY A 387 10.12 14.44 6.96
CA GLY A 387 9.20 13.61 7.74
C GLY A 387 7.72 13.78 7.41
N GLN A 388 7.37 14.47 6.31
CA GLN A 388 5.99 14.67 5.86
C GLN A 388 5.85 14.43 4.35
N LEU A 389 4.63 14.13 3.90
CA LEU A 389 4.29 14.07 2.47
C LEU A 389 3.86 15.43 1.89
N LEU A 390 3.62 16.40 2.78
CA LEU A 390 3.30 17.78 2.42
C LEU A 390 4.50 18.48 1.79
N THR A 391 4.22 19.37 0.86
CA THR A 391 5.21 20.25 0.23
C THR A 391 4.86 21.72 0.47
N ASP A 392 5.82 22.61 0.25
CA ASP A 392 5.63 24.04 0.23
C ASP A 392 5.93 24.59 -1.17
N GLU A 393 5.38 25.77 -1.47
CA GLU A 393 5.82 26.60 -2.58
C GLU A 393 6.93 27.54 -2.11
N TRP A 394 8.06 27.52 -2.83
CA TRP A 394 9.14 28.48 -2.62
C TRP A 394 9.40 29.24 -3.91
N ILE A 395 9.08 30.55 -3.94
CA ILE A 395 9.33 31.41 -5.09
C ILE A 395 10.67 32.10 -4.92
N THR A 396 11.60 31.88 -5.86
CA THR A 396 12.96 32.40 -5.79
C THR A 396 13.56 32.67 -7.17
N GLU A 397 14.60 33.51 -7.23
CA GLU A 397 15.39 33.71 -8.43
C GLU A 397 16.26 32.47 -8.74
N ILE A 398 16.26 32.05 -9.98
CA ILE A 398 17.07 30.95 -10.51
C ILE A 398 18.09 31.50 -11.49
N ASN A 399 19.35 31.10 -11.34
CA ASN A 399 20.42 31.46 -12.26
C ASN A 399 20.56 30.38 -13.36
N PHE A 400 20.12 30.66 -14.57
CA PHE A 400 20.18 29.75 -15.71
C PHE A 400 21.53 29.75 -16.45
N ASP A 401 22.39 30.74 -16.18
CA ASP A 401 23.72 30.81 -16.82
C ASP A 401 24.65 29.66 -16.36
N ARG A 402 24.29 29.02 -15.27
CA ARG A 402 25.02 27.92 -14.68
C ARG A 402 24.12 26.69 -14.50
N ASP A 403 24.58 25.55 -14.98
CA ASP A 403 23.97 24.23 -14.78
C ASP A 403 22.44 24.20 -15.07
N ASN A 404 21.98 25.05 -16.02
CA ASN A 404 20.57 25.16 -16.43
C ASN A 404 19.62 25.30 -15.23
N GLY A 405 19.95 26.22 -14.30
CA GLY A 405 19.13 26.57 -13.16
C GLY A 405 19.34 25.73 -11.89
N VAL A 406 20.18 24.71 -11.93
CA VAL A 406 20.52 23.90 -10.75
C VAL A 406 21.48 24.66 -9.83
N ASP A 407 21.19 24.66 -8.53
CA ASP A 407 22.04 25.23 -7.49
C ASP A 407 22.12 24.28 -6.28
N THR A 408 23.11 23.41 -6.27
CA THR A 408 23.31 22.39 -5.23
C THR A 408 23.69 22.99 -3.87
N GLN A 409 24.13 24.26 -3.81
CA GLN A 409 24.41 24.94 -2.55
C GLN A 409 23.11 25.39 -1.85
N ARG A 410 22.15 25.85 -2.65
CA ARG A 410 20.81 26.24 -2.17
C ARG A 410 19.84 25.03 -2.15
N ASP A 411 20.31 23.85 -2.55
CA ASP A 411 19.51 22.65 -2.74
C ASP A 411 18.34 22.86 -3.72
N ILE A 412 18.64 23.50 -4.85
CA ILE A 412 17.72 23.64 -5.97
C ILE A 412 18.13 22.63 -7.05
N LEU A 413 17.31 21.61 -7.25
CA LEU A 413 17.54 20.52 -8.20
C LEU A 413 16.47 20.55 -9.27
N LYS A 414 16.72 19.91 -10.43
CA LYS A 414 15.67 19.66 -11.41
C LYS A 414 14.79 18.49 -11.00
N LEU A 415 13.51 18.63 -11.32
CA LEU A 415 12.49 17.60 -11.22
C LEU A 415 11.77 17.47 -12.55
N ALA A 416 11.62 16.25 -13.07
CA ALA A 416 10.82 15.96 -14.24
C ALA A 416 9.85 14.81 -13.93
N VAL A 417 8.60 14.94 -14.42
CA VAL A 417 7.59 13.87 -14.45
C VAL A 417 7.19 13.64 -15.91
N ILE A 418 7.41 12.43 -16.41
CA ILE A 418 7.33 12.11 -17.83
C ILE A 418 6.31 10.99 -18.02
N GLU A 419 5.33 11.20 -18.91
CA GLU A 419 4.32 10.19 -19.23
C GLU A 419 5.01 8.95 -19.84
N ARG A 420 4.60 7.75 -19.42
CA ARG A 420 5.25 6.51 -19.81
C ARG A 420 4.31 5.38 -20.24
N GLN A 421 3.00 5.54 -20.12
CA GLN A 421 2.02 4.50 -20.40
C GLN A 421 1.43 4.60 -21.82
N LEU A 422 1.29 5.82 -22.37
CA LEU A 422 0.62 6.09 -23.64
C LEU A 422 1.56 6.65 -24.71
N ASN A 423 2.82 6.96 -24.35
CA ASN A 423 3.81 7.61 -25.21
C ASN A 423 3.30 8.93 -25.82
N THR A 424 2.64 9.76 -24.99
CA THR A 424 2.13 11.07 -25.40
C THR A 424 3.23 12.09 -25.66
N GLY A 425 4.44 11.87 -25.08
CA GLY A 425 5.55 12.81 -25.05
C GLY A 425 5.34 13.95 -24.05
N HIS A 426 4.26 13.94 -23.26
CA HIS A 426 4.02 14.96 -22.24
C HIS A 426 5.01 14.81 -21.09
N LYS A 427 5.48 15.95 -20.59
CA LYS A 427 6.40 16.02 -19.46
C LYS A 427 6.26 17.34 -18.72
N GLY A 428 6.16 17.27 -17.41
CA GLY A 428 6.30 18.44 -16.53
C GLY A 428 7.73 18.53 -16.03
N ILE A 429 8.35 19.72 -16.15
CA ILE A 429 9.70 19.97 -15.68
C ILE A 429 9.73 21.23 -14.83
N GLY A 430 10.50 21.19 -13.73
CA GLY A 430 10.65 22.32 -12.83
C GLY A 430 11.75 22.10 -11.82
N PHE A 431 11.59 22.71 -10.66
CA PHE A 431 12.59 22.69 -9.60
C PHE A 431 12.05 22.15 -8.29
N ILE A 432 12.96 21.51 -7.53
CA ILE A 432 12.69 20.94 -6.21
C ILE A 432 13.81 21.29 -5.23
N SER A 433 13.45 21.39 -3.95
CA SER A 433 14.36 21.56 -2.81
C SER A 433 13.97 20.65 -1.66
N GLY A 434 14.93 20.21 -0.87
CA GLY A 434 14.74 19.33 0.28
C GLY A 434 15.28 17.91 0.05
N ILE A 435 15.80 17.59 -1.15
CA ILE A 435 16.45 16.30 -1.44
C ILE A 435 17.92 16.29 -0.98
N GLY A 436 18.68 17.35 -1.28
CA GLY A 436 20.06 17.52 -0.85
C GLY A 436 21.13 16.95 -1.75
N LEU A 437 20.81 16.38 -2.94
CA LEU A 437 21.82 15.83 -3.87
C LEU A 437 22.87 16.87 -4.21
N LYS A 438 24.14 16.45 -4.18
CA LYS A 438 25.29 17.30 -4.56
C LYS A 438 25.79 17.00 -5.96
N LYS A 439 25.48 15.79 -6.49
CA LYS A 439 25.79 15.36 -7.86
C LYS A 439 24.86 14.21 -8.26
N GLY A 440 24.79 13.95 -9.57
CA GLY A 440 24.08 12.81 -10.13
C GLY A 440 22.56 13.02 -10.27
N ALA A 441 21.88 11.91 -10.52
CA ALA A 441 20.43 11.87 -10.68
C ALA A 441 19.84 10.58 -10.12
N ILE A 442 18.55 10.64 -9.75
CA ILE A 442 17.73 9.51 -9.34
C ILE A 442 16.48 9.47 -10.21
N ALA A 443 16.01 8.27 -10.54
CA ALA A 443 14.78 8.07 -11.30
C ALA A 443 13.96 6.91 -10.70
N SER A 444 12.64 7.01 -10.82
CA SER A 444 11.71 5.98 -10.38
C SER A 444 10.49 5.89 -11.29
N SER A 445 9.96 4.68 -11.47
CA SER A 445 8.61 4.46 -12.01
C SER A 445 7.54 4.34 -10.92
N VAL A 446 7.92 4.37 -9.65
CA VAL A 446 6.98 4.45 -8.52
C VAL A 446 6.73 5.92 -8.21
N SER A 447 5.55 6.41 -8.58
CA SER A 447 5.19 7.83 -8.53
C SER A 447 3.66 7.94 -8.40
N HIS A 448 3.18 7.99 -7.18
CA HIS A 448 1.75 7.91 -6.86
C HIS A 448 0.90 9.01 -7.52
N ASP A 449 -0.32 8.69 -7.99
CA ASP A 449 -0.87 7.33 -8.19
C ASP A 449 -0.74 6.93 -9.68
N ALA A 450 -0.41 7.90 -10.54
CA ALA A 450 -0.31 7.71 -12.00
C ALA A 450 0.87 6.83 -12.43
N HIS A 451 1.90 6.73 -11.58
CA HIS A 451 3.13 5.97 -11.81
C HIS A 451 3.85 6.33 -13.13
N ASN A 452 3.86 7.62 -13.42
CA ASN A 452 4.68 8.20 -14.47
C ASN A 452 6.16 8.18 -14.06
N LEU A 453 7.07 8.28 -15.03
CA LEU A 453 8.50 8.31 -14.76
C LEU A 453 8.86 9.63 -14.07
N ILE A 454 9.35 9.56 -12.84
CA ILE A 454 9.84 10.71 -12.09
C ILE A 454 11.38 10.72 -12.04
N VAL A 455 11.99 11.86 -12.26
CA VAL A 455 13.46 12.03 -12.30
C VAL A 455 13.86 13.29 -11.56
N ILE A 456 14.84 13.18 -10.66
CA ILE A 456 15.45 14.32 -9.96
C ILE A 456 16.96 14.29 -10.19
N GLY A 457 17.56 15.43 -10.54
CA GLY A 457 18.98 15.45 -10.82
C GLY A 457 19.64 16.81 -10.69
N THR A 458 20.97 16.76 -10.71
CA THR A 458 21.86 17.93 -10.67
C THR A 458 22.36 18.34 -12.05
N ASN A 459 22.14 17.51 -13.08
CA ASN A 459 22.48 17.79 -14.48
C ASN A 459 21.65 16.94 -15.43
N ASP A 460 21.47 17.41 -16.65
CA ASP A 460 20.60 16.82 -17.67
C ASP A 460 21.13 15.48 -18.20
N ASP A 461 22.46 15.31 -18.29
CA ASP A 461 23.08 14.07 -18.77
C ASP A 461 22.79 12.88 -17.85
N ASP A 462 23.03 13.04 -16.54
CA ASP A 462 22.75 11.98 -15.57
C ASP A 462 21.23 11.72 -15.46
N MET A 463 20.38 12.75 -15.62
CA MET A 463 18.92 12.59 -15.66
C MET A 463 18.46 11.74 -16.85
N ALA A 464 18.99 12.00 -18.05
CA ALA A 464 18.69 11.22 -19.24
C ALA A 464 19.13 9.76 -19.11
N ILE A 465 20.33 9.51 -18.56
CA ILE A 465 20.83 8.16 -18.32
C ILE A 465 19.95 7.43 -17.31
N ALA A 466 19.56 8.08 -16.20
CA ALA A 466 18.70 7.49 -15.18
C ALA A 466 17.32 7.13 -15.75
N ALA A 467 16.70 8.05 -16.48
CA ALA A 467 15.41 7.84 -17.14
C ALA A 467 15.44 6.68 -18.14
N ASN A 468 16.43 6.65 -19.02
CA ASN A 468 16.60 5.58 -20.01
C ASN A 468 16.93 4.23 -19.36
N ARG A 469 17.59 4.23 -18.20
CA ARG A 469 17.79 3.00 -17.44
C ARG A 469 16.48 2.43 -16.94
N ILE A 470 15.59 3.25 -16.35
CA ILE A 470 14.25 2.82 -15.93
C ILE A 470 13.48 2.26 -17.13
N ARG A 471 13.51 2.96 -18.27
CA ARG A 471 12.87 2.52 -19.51
C ARG A 471 13.34 1.11 -19.93
N THR A 472 14.65 0.88 -19.93
CA THR A 472 15.22 -0.41 -20.37
C THR A 472 14.99 -1.56 -19.39
N MET A 473 14.78 -1.25 -18.09
CA MET A 473 14.41 -2.23 -17.08
C MET A 473 12.90 -2.57 -17.09
N GLY A 474 12.07 -1.77 -17.79
CA GLY A 474 10.62 -1.86 -17.74
C GLY A 474 10.01 -1.30 -16.45
N GLY A 475 10.78 -0.49 -15.73
CA GLY A 475 10.45 0.14 -14.45
C GLY A 475 11.42 -0.18 -13.33
N GLY A 476 11.31 0.54 -12.23
CA GLY A 476 12.15 0.39 -11.04
C GLY A 476 12.74 1.69 -10.54
N ASN A 477 13.83 1.58 -9.79
CA ASN A 477 14.61 2.69 -9.26
C ASN A 477 16.03 2.68 -9.83
N ALA A 478 16.59 3.84 -10.18
CA ALA A 478 17.95 3.98 -10.66
C ALA A 478 18.66 5.18 -10.04
N VAL A 479 19.94 5.01 -9.75
CA VAL A 479 20.83 6.05 -9.22
C VAL A 479 22.02 6.17 -10.18
N VAL A 480 22.27 7.36 -10.69
CA VAL A 480 23.30 7.66 -11.69
C VAL A 480 24.19 8.80 -11.19
N SER A 481 25.48 8.72 -11.46
CA SER A 481 26.42 9.84 -11.26
C SER A 481 27.60 9.74 -12.22
N GLU A 482 27.98 10.87 -12.78
CA GLU A 482 29.13 10.99 -13.68
C GLU A 482 29.02 10.03 -14.89
N GLY A 483 27.81 9.92 -15.44
CA GLY A 483 27.50 9.07 -16.58
C GLY A 483 27.43 7.57 -16.28
N LYS A 484 27.44 7.16 -15.00
CA LYS A 484 27.45 5.74 -14.60
C LYS A 484 26.27 5.40 -13.69
N ILE A 485 25.67 4.25 -13.95
CA ILE A 485 24.67 3.66 -13.03
C ILE A 485 25.43 3.17 -11.80
N ILE A 486 25.05 3.69 -10.61
CA ILE A 486 25.68 3.37 -9.33
C ILE A 486 24.91 2.27 -8.61
N ALA A 487 23.59 2.34 -8.68
CA ALA A 487 22.67 1.35 -8.11
C ALA A 487 21.38 1.33 -8.90
N GLU A 488 20.72 0.19 -8.91
CA GLU A 488 19.45 0.00 -9.58
C GLU A 488 18.61 -1.08 -8.90
N MET A 489 17.29 -1.01 -9.09
CA MET A 489 16.33 -1.98 -8.59
C MET A 489 15.23 -2.15 -9.65
N PRO A 490 15.26 -3.23 -10.44
CA PRO A 490 14.25 -3.51 -11.45
C PRO A 490 12.89 -3.89 -10.84
N LEU A 491 11.81 -3.31 -11.36
CA LEU A 491 10.42 -3.61 -11.02
C LEU A 491 9.64 -3.93 -12.32
N PRO A 492 9.83 -5.11 -12.93
CA PRO A 492 9.32 -5.40 -14.27
C PRO A 492 7.80 -5.65 -14.33
N GLU A 493 7.13 -5.88 -13.21
CA GLU A 493 5.69 -6.05 -13.18
C GLU A 493 5.02 -4.68 -13.01
N ALA A 494 4.48 -4.15 -14.09
CA ALA A 494 3.87 -2.81 -14.22
C ALA A 494 4.81 -1.62 -13.91
N GLY A 495 6.11 -1.84 -13.74
CA GLY A 495 7.02 -0.83 -13.21
C GLY A 495 6.90 -0.64 -11.69
N LEU A 496 6.23 -1.53 -10.98
CA LEU A 496 5.87 -1.41 -9.57
C LEU A 496 6.38 -2.56 -8.71
N MET A 497 6.41 -3.79 -9.23
CA MET A 497 6.71 -4.99 -8.45
C MET A 497 7.79 -5.84 -9.11
N SER A 498 8.48 -6.63 -8.26
CA SER A 498 9.48 -7.62 -8.64
C SER A 498 9.02 -9.04 -8.29
N ASP A 499 9.34 -10.00 -9.15
CA ASP A 499 9.11 -11.44 -8.91
C ASP A 499 10.33 -12.15 -8.28
N LEU A 500 11.35 -11.36 -7.90
CA LEU A 500 12.50 -11.83 -7.12
C LEU A 500 12.11 -12.14 -5.67
N PRO A 501 12.91 -12.98 -4.98
CA PRO A 501 12.72 -13.23 -3.56
C PRO A 501 12.71 -11.93 -2.74
N ALA A 502 11.80 -11.82 -1.76
CA ALA A 502 11.61 -10.61 -0.97
C ALA A 502 12.92 -10.08 -0.32
N ALA A 503 13.79 -10.96 0.13
CA ALA A 503 15.09 -10.59 0.70
C ALA A 503 16.01 -9.91 -0.33
N GLU A 504 15.95 -10.34 -1.59
CA GLU A 504 16.72 -9.75 -2.68
C GLU A 504 16.16 -8.36 -3.05
N VAL A 505 14.83 -8.24 -3.15
CA VAL A 505 14.15 -6.96 -3.37
C VAL A 505 14.48 -5.97 -2.27
N ALA A 506 14.42 -6.37 -1.00
CA ALA A 506 14.80 -5.53 0.14
C ALA A 506 16.28 -5.12 0.09
N SER A 507 17.17 -6.02 -0.31
CA SER A 507 18.61 -5.72 -0.46
C SER A 507 18.86 -4.71 -1.58
N GLN A 508 18.17 -4.85 -2.73
CA GLN A 508 18.28 -3.90 -3.84
C GLN A 508 17.70 -2.53 -3.45
N ASN A 509 16.57 -2.51 -2.74
CA ASN A 509 15.97 -1.27 -2.24
C ASN A 509 16.93 -0.53 -1.29
N GLU A 510 17.56 -1.25 -0.36
CA GLU A 510 18.58 -0.66 0.53
C GLU A 510 19.80 -0.18 -0.25
N ALA A 511 20.25 -0.90 -1.28
CA ALA A 511 21.38 -0.50 -2.11
C ALA A 511 21.12 0.83 -2.84
N VAL A 512 19.95 1.01 -3.43
CA VAL A 512 19.60 2.28 -4.10
C VAL A 512 19.47 3.41 -3.08
N ARG A 513 18.85 3.18 -1.90
CA ARG A 513 18.75 4.15 -0.81
C ARG A 513 20.12 4.63 -0.34
N VAL A 514 21.03 3.69 -0.06
CA VAL A 514 22.40 4.00 0.36
C VAL A 514 23.16 4.77 -0.73
N ALA A 515 22.96 4.42 -2.00
CA ALA A 515 23.61 5.11 -3.11
C ALA A 515 23.16 6.59 -3.19
N VAL A 516 21.87 6.88 -3.03
CA VAL A 516 21.34 8.25 -3.03
C VAL A 516 21.94 9.09 -1.89
N HIS A 517 22.01 8.53 -0.67
CA HIS A 517 22.64 9.23 0.47
C HIS A 517 24.14 9.51 0.22
N LYS A 518 24.86 8.62 -0.46
CA LYS A 518 26.26 8.87 -0.86
C LYS A 518 26.41 10.00 -1.88
N LEU A 519 25.37 10.30 -2.66
CA LEU A 519 25.33 11.45 -3.56
C LEU A 519 24.97 12.76 -2.85
N GLY A 520 24.71 12.73 -1.54
CA GLY A 520 24.49 13.91 -0.70
C GLY A 520 23.05 14.11 -0.22
N ALA A 521 22.13 13.19 -0.52
CA ALA A 521 20.74 13.31 -0.04
C ALA A 521 20.69 13.41 1.50
N SER A 522 19.76 14.23 1.98
CA SER A 522 19.53 14.45 3.41
C SER A 522 19.23 13.15 4.14
N ALA A 523 19.81 12.97 5.33
CA ALA A 523 19.49 11.85 6.21
C ALA A 523 18.09 11.95 6.85
N GLU A 524 17.43 13.10 6.72
CA GLU A 524 16.10 13.35 7.29
C GLU A 524 14.97 12.93 6.36
N ILE A 525 15.28 12.46 5.15
CA ILE A 525 14.29 12.02 4.16
C ILE A 525 14.54 10.58 3.74
N GLU A 526 13.47 9.92 3.29
CA GLU A 526 13.54 8.67 2.51
C GLU A 526 13.40 9.06 1.02
N PRO A 527 14.51 9.06 0.24
CA PRO A 527 14.53 9.75 -1.05
C PRO A 527 13.48 9.26 -2.04
N PHE A 528 13.37 7.93 -2.24
CA PHE A 528 12.41 7.39 -3.20
C PHE A 528 10.97 7.48 -2.73
N MET A 529 10.72 7.35 -1.42
CA MET A 529 9.38 7.55 -0.87
C MET A 529 8.93 9.00 -1.01
N ASN A 530 9.77 9.96 -0.59
CA ASN A 530 9.42 11.37 -0.75
C ASN A 530 9.22 11.72 -2.23
N MET A 531 10.08 11.18 -3.12
CA MET A 531 9.96 11.39 -4.56
C MET A 531 8.64 10.85 -5.12
N ALA A 532 8.18 9.69 -4.67
CA ALA A 532 6.97 9.05 -5.16
C ALA A 532 5.69 9.90 -4.95
N PHE A 533 5.65 10.74 -3.91
CA PHE A 533 4.50 11.60 -3.60
C PHE A 533 4.60 13.03 -4.16
N LEU A 534 5.64 13.34 -4.93
CA LEU A 534 5.79 14.68 -5.54
C LEU A 534 4.85 14.91 -6.72
N SER A 535 4.34 13.84 -7.30
CA SER A 535 3.42 13.89 -8.44
C SER A 535 1.95 13.66 -8.07
N LEU A 536 1.62 13.44 -6.80
CA LEU A 536 0.26 13.16 -6.35
C LEU A 536 -0.53 14.45 -6.07
N PRO A 537 -1.43 14.90 -6.97
CA PRO A 537 -2.09 16.20 -6.89
C PRO A 537 -3.34 16.20 -5.99
N VAL A 538 -3.38 15.29 -5.00
CA VAL A 538 -4.36 15.27 -3.91
C VAL A 538 -3.75 15.66 -2.57
N ILE A 539 -2.40 15.74 -2.49
CA ILE A 539 -1.67 16.14 -1.28
C ILE A 539 -1.17 17.59 -1.43
N PRO A 540 -1.52 18.55 -0.53
CA PRO A 540 -1.06 19.92 -0.58
C PRO A 540 0.47 20.09 -0.45
N LEU A 541 1.08 21.17 -0.95
CA LEU A 541 0.52 22.30 -1.69
C LEU A 541 0.81 22.19 -3.20
N LEU A 542 2.12 22.23 -3.58
CA LEU A 542 2.57 22.26 -4.98
C LEU A 542 3.08 20.89 -5.40
N LYS A 543 2.59 20.40 -6.53
CA LYS A 543 2.98 19.09 -7.11
C LYS A 543 3.38 19.23 -8.57
N MET A 544 4.10 18.24 -9.08
CA MET A 544 4.47 18.16 -10.49
C MET A 544 3.78 16.96 -11.13
N THR A 545 3.01 17.18 -12.17
CA THR A 545 2.46 16.12 -13.03
C THR A 545 3.06 16.20 -14.43
N THR A 546 2.71 15.29 -15.33
CA THR A 546 3.12 15.34 -16.74
C THR A 546 2.61 16.61 -17.44
N LEU A 547 1.51 17.20 -16.96
CA LEU A 547 0.91 18.43 -17.48
C LEU A 547 1.55 19.71 -16.91
N GLY A 548 2.45 19.59 -15.93
CA GLY A 548 3.15 20.71 -15.30
C GLY A 548 2.89 20.83 -13.79
N LEU A 549 3.19 22.01 -13.23
CA LEU A 549 2.98 22.32 -11.82
C LEU A 549 1.49 22.47 -11.50
N VAL A 550 1.04 21.82 -10.43
CA VAL A 550 -0.32 21.88 -9.90
C VAL A 550 -0.31 22.53 -8.53
N ASP A 551 -1.07 23.61 -8.37
CA ASP A 551 -1.46 24.13 -7.07
C ASP A 551 -2.68 23.33 -6.61
N VAL A 552 -2.46 22.43 -5.65
CA VAL A 552 -3.47 21.47 -5.21
C VAL A 552 -4.62 22.15 -4.48
N ASP A 553 -4.35 23.20 -3.71
CA ASP A 553 -5.40 23.89 -2.95
C ASP A 553 -6.37 24.65 -3.86
N SER A 554 -5.86 25.24 -4.93
CA SER A 554 -6.69 25.95 -5.92
C SER A 554 -7.16 25.07 -7.10
N GLN A 555 -6.74 23.78 -7.14
CA GLN A 555 -7.07 22.81 -8.19
C GLN A 555 -6.82 23.36 -9.60
N ARG A 556 -5.59 23.83 -9.86
CA ARG A 556 -5.23 24.39 -11.18
C ARG A 556 -3.75 24.21 -11.50
N LEU A 557 -3.46 24.19 -12.80
CA LEU A 557 -2.09 24.30 -13.30
C LEU A 557 -1.57 25.74 -13.07
N VAL A 558 -0.33 25.83 -12.63
CA VAL A 558 0.37 27.11 -12.43
C VAL A 558 1.66 27.16 -13.25
N PRO A 559 2.05 28.33 -13.79
CA PRO A 559 3.29 28.42 -14.55
C PRO A 559 4.51 28.26 -13.65
N LEU A 560 5.61 27.74 -14.23
CA LEU A 560 6.90 27.62 -13.53
C LEU A 560 7.44 29.00 -13.16
N PHE A 561 7.34 29.96 -14.09
CA PHE A 561 7.82 31.33 -13.89
C PHE A 561 6.70 32.21 -13.33
N GLU A 562 7.03 32.96 -12.26
CA GLU A 562 6.14 33.99 -11.73
C GLU A 562 6.22 35.23 -12.64
N LYS A 563 5.08 35.73 -13.08
CA LYS A 563 5.00 36.93 -13.92
C LYS A 563 5.01 38.21 -13.10
#